data_3cdd1a5e9b4194c5362253d5c8228f56
#
_entry.id   3cdd1a5e9b4194c5362253d5c8228f56
#
_cell.length_a   1.000
_cell.length_b   1.000
_cell.length_c   1.000
_cell.angle_alpha   90.00
_cell.angle_beta   90.00
_cell.angle_gamma   90.00
#
_symmetry.space_group_name_H-M   'P 1'
#
loop_
_entity.id
_entity.type
_entity.pdbx_description
1 polymer ?
#
loop_
_entity_poly.entity_id
_entity_poly.type
_entity_poly.pdbx_seq_one_letter_code
_entity_poly.pdbx_strand_id
1 'polypeptide(L)'
;MPIFAPPEICENMEEILRLAARNTERAREIVDRLRLYERWQAAGAEVRAVGSLRMGLLMKHLDIDLHLYTERLDPAVGFAVMAELCADPAVREVQFVNGADTEERCLEWHCRYAREGEEWQ
;
A
#
# COMPACT_ATOMS: atom_id res chain seq x y z
N MET A 1 -9.18 -38.46 -7.70
CA MET A 1 -9.72 -38.12 -9.03
C MET A 1 -9.34 -36.70 -9.38
N PRO A 2 -8.65 -36.48 -10.48
CA PRO A 2 -8.30 -35.11 -10.83
C PRO A 2 -9.56 -34.32 -11.16
N ILE A 3 -9.65 -33.14 -10.61
CA ILE A 3 -10.73 -32.21 -10.94
C ILE A 3 -10.24 -31.37 -12.11
N PHE A 4 -10.85 -31.57 -13.26
CA PHE A 4 -10.55 -30.76 -14.43
C PHE A 4 -11.40 -29.51 -14.40
N ALA A 5 -10.75 -28.33 -14.23
CA ALA A 5 -11.43 -27.07 -14.41
C ALA A 5 -11.82 -26.90 -15.87
N PRO A 6 -13.03 -26.42 -16.18
CA PRO A 6 -13.38 -26.06 -17.55
C PRO A 6 -12.39 -25.06 -18.13
N PRO A 7 -12.13 -25.07 -19.45
CA PRO A 7 -11.19 -24.13 -20.07
C PRO A 7 -11.47 -22.68 -19.76
N GLU A 8 -12.74 -22.29 -19.66
CA GLU A 8 -13.16 -20.92 -19.32
C GLU A 8 -12.70 -20.50 -17.93
N ILE A 9 -12.72 -21.43 -16.96
CA ILE A 9 -12.23 -21.15 -15.60
C ILE A 9 -10.73 -21.00 -15.61
N CYS A 10 -10.01 -21.81 -16.38
CA CYS A 10 -8.55 -21.68 -16.53
C CYS A 10 -8.16 -20.36 -17.16
N GLU A 11 -8.88 -19.91 -18.19
CA GLU A 11 -8.66 -18.62 -18.84
C GLU A 11 -8.89 -17.45 -17.85
N ASN A 12 -9.98 -17.54 -17.06
CA ASN A 12 -10.26 -16.54 -16.03
C ASN A 12 -9.17 -16.49 -14.96
N MET A 13 -8.63 -17.63 -14.58
CA MET A 13 -7.53 -17.71 -13.62
C MET A 13 -6.26 -17.04 -14.17
N GLU A 14 -5.93 -17.28 -15.43
CA GLU A 14 -4.80 -16.63 -16.08
C GLU A 14 -4.96 -15.12 -16.14
N GLU A 15 -6.16 -14.64 -16.48
CA GLU A 15 -6.47 -13.23 -16.52
C GLU A 15 -6.35 -12.59 -15.12
N ILE A 16 -6.87 -13.27 -14.10
CA ILE A 16 -6.77 -12.82 -12.71
C ILE A 16 -5.32 -12.71 -12.27
N LEU A 17 -4.50 -13.72 -12.59
CA LEU A 17 -3.09 -13.72 -12.24
C LEU A 17 -2.31 -12.62 -12.97
N ARG A 18 -2.63 -12.36 -14.24
CA ARG A 18 -2.03 -11.26 -14.99
C ARG A 18 -2.41 -9.91 -14.40
N LEU A 19 -3.68 -9.73 -14.01
CA LEU A 19 -4.14 -8.50 -13.39
C LEU A 19 -3.46 -8.29 -12.05
N ALA A 20 -3.35 -9.33 -11.22
CA ALA A 20 -2.67 -9.26 -9.94
C ALA A 20 -1.20 -8.90 -10.11
N ALA A 21 -0.51 -9.52 -11.07
CA ALA A 21 0.89 -9.23 -11.37
C ALA A 21 1.09 -7.78 -11.83
N ARG A 22 0.22 -7.30 -12.71
CA ARG A 22 0.27 -5.92 -13.21
C ARG A 22 0.03 -4.91 -12.09
N ASN A 23 -0.97 -5.16 -11.26
CA ASN A 23 -1.29 -4.26 -10.15
C ASN A 23 -0.19 -4.26 -9.09
N THR A 24 0.41 -5.41 -8.83
CA THR A 24 1.56 -5.50 -7.91
C THR A 24 2.74 -4.70 -8.44
N GLU A 25 3.03 -4.78 -9.74
CA GLU A 25 4.10 -4.01 -10.35
C GLU A 25 3.82 -2.51 -10.26
N ARG A 26 2.60 -2.08 -10.52
CA ARG A 26 2.21 -0.68 -10.36
C ARG A 26 2.31 -0.19 -8.93
N ALA A 27 1.91 -1.02 -7.97
CA ALA A 27 2.08 -0.69 -6.56
C ALA A 27 3.56 -0.46 -6.21
N ARG A 28 4.45 -1.32 -6.70
CA ARG A 28 5.89 -1.16 -6.52
C ARG A 28 6.42 0.12 -7.14
N GLU A 29 5.94 0.47 -8.33
CA GLU A 29 6.29 1.73 -8.99
C GLU A 29 5.88 2.94 -8.16
N ILE A 30 4.68 2.92 -7.58
CA ILE A 30 4.20 3.98 -6.70
C ILE A 30 5.05 4.09 -5.44
N VAL A 31 5.33 2.96 -4.80
CA VAL A 31 6.18 2.89 -3.61
C VAL A 31 7.56 3.47 -3.92
N ASP A 32 8.15 3.11 -5.05
CA ASP A 32 9.46 3.61 -5.48
C ASP A 32 9.41 5.09 -5.84
N ARG A 33 8.40 5.52 -6.56
CA ARG A 33 8.23 6.92 -6.94
C ARG A 33 8.10 7.83 -5.73
N LEU A 34 7.30 7.44 -4.76
CA LEU A 34 7.11 8.20 -3.53
C LEU A 34 8.22 7.98 -2.51
N ARG A 35 9.11 7.05 -2.79
CA ARG A 35 10.22 6.69 -1.91
C ARG A 35 9.74 6.36 -0.50
N LEU A 36 8.67 5.57 -0.41
CA LEU A 36 8.01 5.28 0.87
C LEU A 36 8.94 4.58 1.86
N TYR A 37 9.67 3.57 1.42
CA TYR A 37 10.61 2.87 2.30
C TYR A 37 11.71 3.81 2.81
N GLU A 38 12.34 4.55 1.92
CA GLU A 38 13.43 5.45 2.26
C GLU A 38 12.99 6.56 3.20
N ARG A 39 11.83 7.15 2.95
CA ARG A 39 11.31 8.25 3.78
C ARG A 39 10.98 7.78 5.19
N TRP A 40 10.29 6.64 5.31
CA TRP A 40 9.96 6.10 6.62
C TRP A 40 11.20 5.57 7.36
N GLN A 41 12.13 4.95 6.66
CA GLN A 41 13.39 4.51 7.25
C GLN A 41 14.22 5.70 7.76
N ALA A 42 14.26 6.79 7.00
CA ALA A 42 14.92 8.03 7.42
C ALA A 42 14.26 8.64 8.66
N ALA A 43 12.96 8.41 8.83
CA ALA A 43 12.22 8.85 10.02
C ALA A 43 12.36 7.90 11.22
N GLY A 44 13.11 6.80 11.07
CA GLY A 44 13.38 5.85 12.15
C GLY A 44 12.43 4.64 12.19
N ALA A 45 11.66 4.42 11.15
CA ALA A 45 10.73 3.30 11.09
C ALA A 45 11.32 2.09 10.35
N GLU A 46 10.99 0.90 10.81
CA GLU A 46 11.16 -0.32 10.03
C GLU A 46 9.89 -0.53 9.21
N VAL A 47 10.02 -0.73 7.90
CA VAL A 47 8.89 -0.81 6.98
C VAL A 47 8.71 -2.22 6.48
N ARG A 48 7.48 -2.72 6.56
CA ARG A 48 7.12 -4.05 6.03
C ARG A 48 5.85 -3.95 5.20
N ALA A 49 5.89 -4.47 3.99
CA ALA A 49 4.70 -4.63 3.17
C ALA A 49 3.85 -5.76 3.76
N VAL A 50 2.55 -5.54 3.80
CA VAL A 50 1.58 -6.52 4.32
C VAL A 50 0.39 -6.64 3.37
N GLY A 51 -0.50 -7.60 3.65
CA GLY A 51 -1.71 -7.78 2.89
C GLY A 51 -1.46 -8.19 1.44
N SER A 52 -2.30 -7.69 0.55
CA SER A 52 -2.29 -8.07 -0.86
C SER A 52 -0.99 -7.72 -1.59
N LEU A 53 -0.34 -6.61 -1.22
CA LEU A 53 0.93 -6.22 -1.82
C LEU A 53 2.03 -7.25 -1.53
N ARG A 54 2.15 -7.67 -0.26
CA ARG A 54 3.13 -8.67 0.14
C ARG A 54 2.92 -10.01 -0.57
N MET A 55 1.66 -10.40 -0.73
CA MET A 55 1.28 -11.68 -1.33
C MET A 55 1.24 -11.62 -2.87
N GLY A 56 1.36 -10.43 -3.47
CA GLY A 56 1.24 -10.27 -4.91
C GLY A 56 -0.17 -10.50 -5.44
N LEU A 57 -1.18 -10.25 -4.62
CA LEU A 57 -2.59 -10.55 -4.93
C LEU A 57 -3.46 -9.31 -5.12
N LEU A 58 -2.90 -8.23 -5.62
CA LEU A 58 -3.65 -7.00 -5.89
C LEU A 58 -4.56 -7.18 -7.11
N MET A 59 -5.85 -7.37 -6.88
CA MET A 59 -6.83 -7.60 -7.94
C MET A 59 -7.86 -6.47 -8.07
N LYS A 60 -8.81 -6.39 -7.17
CA LYS A 60 -9.91 -5.43 -7.25
C LYS A 60 -9.65 -4.12 -6.50
N HIS A 61 -9.01 -4.22 -5.36
CA HIS A 61 -8.72 -3.07 -4.52
C HIS A 61 -7.26 -2.66 -4.72
N LEU A 62 -7.06 -1.43 -5.14
CA LEU A 62 -5.74 -0.88 -5.38
C LEU A 62 -5.22 -0.25 -4.08
N ASP A 63 -4.87 -1.12 -3.13
CA ASP A 63 -4.40 -0.73 -1.80
C ASP A 63 -2.95 -1.14 -1.61
N ILE A 64 -2.16 -0.22 -1.07
CA ILE A 64 -0.79 -0.48 -0.66
C ILE A 64 -0.76 -0.39 0.86
N ASP A 65 -0.56 -1.52 1.52
CA ASP A 65 -0.52 -1.59 2.97
C ASP A 65 0.91 -1.79 3.46
N LEU A 66 1.35 -0.87 4.30
CA LEU A 66 2.66 -0.93 4.93
C LEU A 66 2.51 -0.88 6.44
N HIS A 67 3.19 -1.75 7.14
CA HIS A 67 3.34 -1.66 8.58
C HIS A 67 4.67 -0.98 8.90
N LEU A 68 4.60 0.00 9.79
CA LEU A 68 5.74 0.80 10.20
C LEU A 68 5.99 0.55 11.67
N TYR A 69 7.17 0.08 12.00
CA TYR A 69 7.56 -0.23 13.37
C TYR A 69 8.54 0.83 13.87
N THR A 70 8.15 1.50 14.95
CA THR A 70 8.97 2.55 15.58
C THR A 70 9.08 2.30 17.07
N GLU A 71 10.11 2.86 17.70
CA GLU A 71 10.27 2.76 19.16
C GLU A 71 9.20 3.52 19.92
N ARG A 72 8.72 4.63 19.35
CA ARG A 72 7.67 5.45 19.93
C ARG A 72 6.64 5.86 18.89
N LEU A 73 5.39 5.97 19.33
CA LEU A 73 4.32 6.50 18.50
C LEU A 73 4.35 8.02 18.60
N ASP A 74 4.93 8.66 17.60
CA ASP A 74 5.03 10.12 17.52
C ASP A 74 4.29 10.62 16.27
N PRO A 75 3.12 11.26 16.43
CA PRO A 75 2.37 11.79 15.29
C PRO A 75 3.17 12.78 14.45
N ALA A 76 4.04 13.57 15.06
CA ALA A 76 4.83 14.58 14.34
C ALA A 76 5.74 13.96 13.28
N VAL A 77 6.30 12.78 13.56
CA VAL A 77 7.16 12.06 12.61
C VAL A 77 6.35 11.68 11.36
N GLY A 78 5.17 11.11 11.56
CA GLY A 78 4.31 10.73 10.45
C GLY A 78 3.80 11.92 9.66
N PHE A 79 3.42 13.01 10.31
CA PHE A 79 3.01 14.24 9.63
C PHE A 79 4.14 14.81 8.76
N ALA A 80 5.39 14.74 9.23
CA ALA A 80 6.53 15.20 8.45
C ALA A 80 6.69 14.36 7.17
N VAL A 81 6.57 13.05 7.27
CA VAL A 81 6.63 12.16 6.09
C VAL A 81 5.47 12.44 5.14
N MET A 82 4.25 12.59 5.66
CA MET A 82 3.09 12.91 4.83
C MET A 82 3.24 14.25 4.12
N ALA A 83 3.81 15.25 4.79
CA ALA A 83 4.09 16.55 4.17
C ALA A 83 5.05 16.42 2.99
N GLU A 84 6.07 15.59 3.11
CA GLU A 84 6.99 15.30 2.01
C GLU A 84 6.27 14.60 0.84
N LEU A 85 5.40 13.65 1.13
CA LEU A 85 4.62 12.95 0.11
C LEU A 85 3.68 13.89 -0.63
N CYS A 86 3.12 14.88 0.06
CA CYS A 86 2.20 15.85 -0.54
C CYS A 86 2.88 16.77 -1.57
N ALA A 87 4.20 16.76 -1.66
CA ALA A 87 4.91 17.46 -2.73
C ALA A 87 4.61 16.83 -4.11
N ASP A 88 4.24 15.56 -4.16
CA ASP A 88 3.81 14.92 -5.40
C ASP A 88 2.34 15.27 -5.67
N PRO A 89 2.03 15.88 -6.83
CA PRO A 89 0.65 16.29 -7.14
C PRO A 89 -0.32 15.12 -7.28
N ALA A 90 0.16 13.90 -7.43
CA ALA A 90 -0.68 12.70 -7.46
C ALA A 90 -1.23 12.33 -6.07
N VAL A 91 -0.61 12.82 -5.01
CA VAL A 91 -1.12 12.67 -3.63
C VAL A 91 -2.25 13.67 -3.43
N ARG A 92 -3.48 13.18 -3.30
CA ARG A 92 -4.69 14.01 -3.30
C ARG A 92 -5.28 14.21 -1.91
N GLU A 93 -5.06 13.28 -1.02
CA GLU A 93 -5.66 13.32 0.30
C GLU A 93 -4.81 12.53 1.28
N VAL A 94 -4.70 13.04 2.49
CA VAL A 94 -4.05 12.36 3.60
C VAL A 94 -5.00 12.39 4.80
N GLN A 95 -5.19 11.23 5.42
CA GLN A 95 -5.99 11.09 6.63
C GLN A 95 -5.13 10.52 7.73
N PHE A 96 -5.25 11.09 8.92
CA PHE A 96 -4.58 10.60 10.12
C PHE A 96 -5.63 10.10 11.11
N VAL A 97 -5.40 8.89 11.62
CA VAL A 97 -6.21 8.32 12.70
C VAL A 97 -5.31 7.98 13.88
N ASN A 98 -5.61 8.59 15.02
CA ASN A 98 -4.87 8.31 16.25
C ASN A 98 -5.52 7.17 17.01
N GLY A 99 -4.94 5.98 16.90
CA GLY A 99 -5.38 4.79 17.60
C GLY A 99 -4.51 4.42 18.79
N ALA A 100 -3.71 5.36 19.32
CA ALA A 100 -2.78 5.09 20.42
C ALA A 100 -3.50 4.64 21.70
N ASP A 101 -4.73 5.13 21.93
CA ASP A 101 -5.53 4.78 23.10
C ASP A 101 -6.45 3.59 22.87
N THR A 102 -6.38 2.96 21.70
CA THR A 102 -7.16 1.74 21.38
C THR A 102 -6.38 0.49 21.73
N GLU A 103 -7.05 -0.66 21.63
CA GLU A 103 -6.39 -1.96 21.85
C GLU A 103 -5.25 -2.21 20.87
N GLU A 104 -5.35 -1.70 19.66
CA GLU A 104 -4.33 -1.86 18.63
C GLU A 104 -3.10 -1.00 18.88
N ARG A 105 -3.23 0.08 19.63
CA ARG A 105 -2.15 1.01 19.97
C ARG A 105 -1.30 1.41 18.78
N CYS A 106 -1.95 1.90 17.73
CA CYS A 106 -1.27 2.30 16.52
C CYS A 106 -1.74 3.68 16.04
N LEU A 107 -0.90 4.28 15.22
CA LEU A 107 -1.26 5.45 14.43
C LEU A 107 -1.47 5.00 12.99
N GLU A 108 -2.49 5.51 12.34
CA GLU A 108 -2.78 5.17 10.95
C GLU A 108 -2.68 6.38 10.05
N TRP A 109 -2.08 6.18 8.91
CA TRP A 109 -1.95 7.19 7.86
C TRP A 109 -2.53 6.62 6.58
N HIS A 110 -3.52 7.29 6.03
CA HIS A 110 -4.15 6.93 4.77
C HIS A 110 -3.85 8.00 3.74
N CYS A 111 -3.31 7.59 2.61
CA CYS A 111 -2.92 8.49 1.55
C CYS A 111 -3.62 8.08 0.25
N ARG A 112 -4.41 8.98 -0.31
CA ARG A 112 -5.05 8.74 -1.60
C ARG A 112 -4.16 9.26 -2.72
N TYR A 113 -3.77 8.36 -3.61
CA TYR A 113 -2.91 8.63 -4.75
C TYR A 113 -3.70 8.40 -6.03
N ALA A 114 -3.77 9.41 -6.89
CA ALA A 114 -4.49 9.32 -8.14
C ALA A 114 -3.61 9.77 -9.30
N ARG A 115 -3.36 8.88 -10.25
CA ARG A 115 -2.53 9.13 -11.42
C ARG A 115 -2.95 8.23 -12.57
N GLU A 116 -2.95 8.79 -13.79
CA GLU A 116 -3.20 8.04 -15.02
C GLU A 116 -4.52 7.27 -15.01
N GLY A 117 -5.55 7.87 -14.41
CA GLY A 117 -6.87 7.24 -14.34
C GLY A 117 -7.02 6.17 -13.27
N GLU A 118 -5.99 5.90 -12.48
CA GLU A 118 -6.05 4.96 -11.37
C GLU A 118 -6.00 5.70 -10.04
N GLU A 119 -6.74 5.19 -9.07
CA GLU A 119 -6.75 5.70 -7.71
C GLU A 119 -6.27 4.61 -6.75
N TRP A 120 -5.26 4.95 -5.96
CA TRP A 120 -4.64 4.07 -4.96
C TRP A 120 -4.80 4.63 -3.56
N GLN A 121 -4.82 3.73 -2.62
CA GLN A 121 -4.90 4.11 -1.21
C GLN A 121 -3.81 3.46 -0.34
#